data_4ef16c60d81679dcdb4b924e76961d09
#
_entry.id   4ef16c60d81679dcdb4b924e76961d09
#
_cell.length_a   1.000
_cell.length_b   1.000
_cell.length_c   1.000
_cell.angle_alpha   90.00
_cell.angle_beta   90.00
_cell.angle_gamma   90.00
#
_symmetry.space_group_name_H-M   'P 1'
#
loop_
_entity.id
_entity.type
_entity.pdbx_description
1 polymer ?
#
loop_
_entity_poly.entity_id
_entity_poly.type
_entity_poly.pdbx_seq_one_letter_code
_entity_poly.pdbx_strand_id
1 'polypeptide(L)'
;MNKKLFLGMFAAAGMLLTTSCSNDELDVVQSGNEAQVTFSLGLEGGIATRAISDGKSADVLMYAVFDKNGERINTIQKVSKTGVTFPTTENITLAKGQTYKVAFWAQDNDCKAYTVSDDMNVTVNYANDENKVNNDETRDAFFKTVEFTVTGSTSIDVELKRPFAQINVGVTKEDWDAAVASGITIAQSSVVIKNAATSLNLLDGTVSGETEVSYSLANIPSDPAILKVDTDGDGEKEEYNWLSMSYILPADATTGYAETTLENIAFVFSPKNGNYSNIEFNQGLNSVPVQRNWRTNILGKLLTGDITFNIVIDEEFEDDHNVLVPYATINGVVYSSFADAMAAVQDGETIKLEGETTLDGVADGYLFTIDGKKVTIDLNGYGFVAN
;
A
#
# COMPACT_ATOMS: atom_id res chain seq x y z
N MET A 1 51.23 57.02 -34.33
CA MET A 1 52.54 56.48 -34.66
C MET A 1 52.64 55.04 -34.19
N ASN A 2 52.90 54.15 -35.15
CA ASN A 2 53.50 52.79 -35.11
C ASN A 2 52.69 51.72 -34.27
N LYS A 3 51.92 50.82 -34.91
CA LYS A 3 52.27 49.59 -35.64
C LYS A 3 53.33 48.75 -34.95
N LYS A 4 52.98 47.54 -34.50
CA LYS A 4 53.60 46.30 -34.93
C LYS A 4 52.78 45.08 -34.59
N LEU A 5 52.40 44.40 -35.62
CA LEU A 5 51.94 43.03 -35.80
C LEU A 5 53.07 42.06 -35.49
N PHE A 6 52.85 40.92 -34.87
CA PHE A 6 53.67 39.73 -35.04
C PHE A 6 52.81 38.45 -35.03
N LEU A 7 53.07 37.74 -36.09
CA LEU A 7 52.45 36.48 -36.54
C LEU A 7 53.39 35.30 -36.18
N GLY A 8 52.88 34.15 -35.95
CA GLY A 8 53.59 32.87 -36.12
C GLY A 8 53.79 32.15 -34.75
N MET A 9 53.69 30.86 -34.56
CA MET A 9 53.85 29.74 -35.50
C MET A 9 53.39 28.47 -34.80
N PHE A 10 52.87 27.54 -35.53
CA PHE A 10 52.51 26.14 -35.19
C PHE A 10 53.65 25.38 -34.50
N ALA A 11 53.28 24.50 -33.54
CA ALA A 11 53.96 23.22 -33.36
C ALA A 11 52.98 22.18 -32.87
N ALA A 12 52.71 21.21 -33.71
CA ALA A 12 52.08 19.94 -33.39
C ALA A 12 53.10 19.01 -32.76
N ALA A 13 52.74 18.27 -31.75
CA ALA A 13 53.25 16.90 -31.51
C ALA A 13 52.57 16.26 -30.27
N GLY A 14 52.12 15.06 -30.43
CA GLY A 14 52.21 14.01 -29.42
C GLY A 14 50.90 13.44 -28.92
N MET A 15 50.34 12.48 -29.65
CA MET A 15 49.41 11.49 -29.12
C MET A 15 50.04 10.75 -27.93
N LEU A 16 49.31 10.71 -26.83
CA LEU A 16 49.38 9.61 -25.88
C LEU A 16 47.96 9.18 -25.55
N LEU A 17 47.60 8.03 -26.12
CA LEU A 17 46.42 7.28 -25.75
C LEU A 17 46.59 6.75 -24.30
N THR A 18 45.89 7.30 -23.36
CA THR A 18 45.62 6.63 -22.10
C THR A 18 44.16 6.24 -22.11
N THR A 19 43.91 4.95 -22.22
CA THR A 19 42.63 4.34 -21.94
C THR A 19 42.33 4.56 -20.47
N SER A 20 41.45 5.52 -20.16
CA SER A 20 40.84 5.67 -18.89
C SER A 20 39.44 5.06 -18.97
N CYS A 21 39.14 4.17 -18.05
CA CYS A 21 37.83 3.59 -17.86
C CYS A 21 36.80 4.72 -17.77
N SER A 22 35.82 4.66 -18.63
CA SER A 22 34.70 5.59 -18.62
C SER A 22 33.83 5.30 -17.36
N ASN A 23 33.85 6.22 -16.42
CA ASN A 23 32.66 6.50 -15.69
C ASN A 23 31.65 7.03 -16.73
N ASP A 24 30.55 6.33 -16.92
CA ASP A 24 29.38 6.87 -17.59
C ASP A 24 28.83 8.01 -16.70
N GLU A 25 29.45 9.19 -16.78
CA GLU A 25 28.77 10.42 -16.41
C GLU A 25 27.63 10.57 -17.42
N LEU A 26 26.40 10.55 -16.93
CA LEU A 26 25.20 10.91 -17.70
C LEU A 26 25.46 12.30 -18.30
N ASP A 27 25.76 12.35 -19.59
CA ASP A 27 25.97 13.58 -20.33
C ASP A 27 24.79 14.55 -20.07
N VAL A 28 25.16 15.81 -19.83
CA VAL A 28 24.22 16.93 -19.76
C VAL A 28 23.38 16.96 -21.03
N VAL A 29 22.13 16.53 -20.91
CA VAL A 29 21.23 16.32 -22.03
C VAL A 29 20.91 17.65 -22.70
N GLN A 30 21.16 17.73 -23.99
CA GLN A 30 20.73 18.86 -24.82
C GLN A 30 19.21 18.99 -24.80
N SER A 31 18.71 20.20 -24.62
CA SER A 31 17.30 20.59 -24.74
C SER A 31 16.65 19.99 -26.00
N GLY A 32 15.75 19.02 -25.82
CA GLY A 32 15.09 18.27 -26.92
C GLY A 32 15.16 16.75 -26.78
N ASN A 33 16.02 16.22 -25.91
CA ASN A 33 16.17 14.79 -25.66
C ASN A 33 15.51 14.32 -24.32
N GLU A 34 14.72 15.17 -23.72
CA GLU A 34 13.95 14.89 -22.51
C GLU A 34 12.48 14.68 -22.82
N ALA A 35 11.79 14.00 -21.92
CA ALA A 35 10.35 13.82 -21.95
C ALA A 35 9.78 13.94 -20.55
N GLN A 36 8.56 14.47 -20.45
CA GLN A 36 7.80 14.47 -19.22
C GLN A 36 7.14 13.11 -19.03
N VAL A 37 7.37 12.51 -17.88
CA VAL A 37 6.68 11.32 -17.42
C VAL A 37 5.74 11.73 -16.28
N THR A 38 4.46 11.44 -16.44
CA THR A 38 3.42 11.70 -15.44
C THR A 38 3.12 10.41 -14.71
N PHE A 39 3.16 10.42 -13.37
CA PHE A 39 2.76 9.31 -12.53
C PHE A 39 1.41 9.64 -11.90
N SER A 40 0.41 8.78 -12.12
CA SER A 40 -0.88 8.82 -11.43
C SER A 40 -0.79 7.87 -10.23
N LEU A 41 -0.78 8.42 -9.03
CA LEU A 41 -0.51 7.67 -7.81
C LEU A 41 -1.81 7.46 -7.04
N GLY A 42 -2.19 6.19 -6.84
CA GLY A 42 -3.29 5.76 -5.98
C GLY A 42 -2.79 4.90 -4.83
N LEU A 43 -3.57 4.80 -3.77
CA LEU A 43 -3.36 3.85 -2.69
C LEU A 43 -4.25 2.63 -2.91
N GLU A 44 -3.74 1.44 -2.62
CA GLU A 44 -4.55 0.22 -2.63
C GLU A 44 -5.68 0.33 -1.60
N GLY A 45 -6.88 -0.12 -1.96
CA GLY A 45 -8.08 0.02 -1.14
C GLY A 45 -8.97 1.21 -1.48
N GLY A 46 -8.58 2.05 -2.46
CA GLY A 46 -9.46 3.04 -3.10
C GLY A 46 -9.98 4.17 -2.21
N ILE A 47 -10.98 4.90 -2.73
CA ILE A 47 -11.64 6.02 -2.05
C ILE A 47 -12.68 5.48 -1.07
N ALA A 48 -12.31 5.25 0.15
CA ALA A 48 -13.22 4.67 1.10
C ALA A 48 -13.64 5.59 2.25
N THR A 49 -14.68 5.14 2.93
CA THR A 49 -15.27 5.73 4.14
C THR A 49 -14.25 5.76 5.27
N ARG A 50 -14.48 6.56 6.32
CA ARG A 50 -13.65 6.65 7.53
C ARG A 50 -13.61 5.31 8.29
N ALA A 51 -12.88 4.33 7.75
CA ALA A 51 -12.60 3.06 8.40
C ALA A 51 -11.12 2.99 8.73
N ILE A 52 -10.76 2.32 9.81
CA ILE A 52 -9.37 2.00 10.12
C ILE A 52 -8.78 1.23 8.92
N SER A 53 -7.57 1.61 8.50
CA SER A 53 -6.85 1.04 7.34
C SER A 53 -7.43 1.43 5.97
N ASP A 54 -8.14 2.54 5.89
CA ASP A 54 -8.66 3.06 4.59
C ASP A 54 -7.61 3.88 3.80
N GLY A 55 -6.38 4.02 4.32
CA GLY A 55 -5.29 4.75 3.69
C GLY A 55 -5.44 6.27 3.68
N LYS A 56 -6.54 6.81 4.23
CA LYS A 56 -6.79 8.26 4.20
C LYS A 56 -5.90 9.07 5.14
N SER A 57 -5.27 8.42 6.09
CA SER A 57 -4.29 9.06 6.96
C SER A 57 -2.98 9.38 6.22
N ALA A 58 -2.66 8.67 5.13
CA ALA A 58 -1.45 8.93 4.36
C ALA A 58 -1.54 10.26 3.60
N ASP A 59 -0.83 11.26 4.07
CA ASP A 59 -0.78 12.61 3.52
C ASP A 59 0.64 13.09 3.19
N VAL A 60 1.63 12.22 3.35
CA VAL A 60 3.02 12.44 2.93
C VAL A 60 3.35 11.55 1.74
N LEU A 61 3.92 12.14 0.70
CA LEU A 61 4.47 11.42 -0.45
C LEU A 61 5.97 11.70 -0.55
N MET A 62 6.77 10.64 -0.61
CA MET A 62 8.19 10.69 -0.91
C MET A 62 8.50 9.87 -2.14
N TYR A 63 9.42 10.35 -2.99
CA TYR A 63 9.96 9.56 -4.09
C TYR A 63 11.36 9.98 -4.49
N ALA A 64 12.09 9.05 -5.10
CA ALA A 64 13.39 9.30 -5.72
C ALA A 64 13.55 8.49 -7.01
N VAL A 65 14.42 9.00 -7.90
CA VAL A 65 14.68 8.43 -9.22
C VAL A 65 16.05 7.76 -9.24
N PHE A 66 16.09 6.58 -9.82
CA PHE A 66 17.28 5.74 -9.96
C PHE A 66 17.47 5.32 -11.42
N ASP A 67 18.67 4.99 -11.77
CA ASP A 67 18.99 4.37 -13.06
C ASP A 67 18.55 2.88 -13.08
N LYS A 68 18.75 2.23 -14.22
CA LYS A 68 18.44 0.80 -14.40
C LYS A 68 19.17 -0.13 -13.41
N ASN A 69 20.34 0.29 -12.91
CA ASN A 69 21.16 -0.50 -11.99
C ASN A 69 20.77 -0.28 -10.52
N GLY A 70 19.86 0.67 -10.25
CA GLY A 70 19.48 1.06 -8.91
C GLY A 70 20.38 2.13 -8.28
N GLU A 71 21.23 2.78 -9.08
CA GLU A 71 22.04 3.91 -8.63
C GLU A 71 21.20 5.19 -8.67
N ARG A 72 21.23 5.95 -7.57
CA ARG A 72 20.45 7.17 -7.45
C ARG A 72 20.90 8.23 -8.44
N ILE A 73 19.98 8.88 -9.13
CA ILE A 73 20.27 10.01 -10.00
C ILE A 73 20.33 11.29 -9.17
N ASN A 74 21.54 11.65 -8.74
CA ASN A 74 21.76 12.75 -7.79
C ASN A 74 21.39 14.14 -8.35
N THR A 75 21.27 14.28 -9.67
CA THR A 75 20.78 15.52 -10.31
C THR A 75 19.28 15.73 -10.11
N ILE A 76 18.53 14.68 -9.77
CA ILE A 76 17.11 14.73 -9.43
C ILE A 76 17.00 14.54 -7.92
N GLN A 77 16.66 15.60 -7.20
CA GLN A 77 16.55 15.55 -5.74
C GLN A 77 15.44 14.59 -5.33
N LYS A 78 15.62 13.90 -4.19
CA LYS A 78 14.51 13.21 -3.52
C LYS A 78 13.42 14.23 -3.20
N VAL A 79 12.19 13.89 -3.53
CA VAL A 79 11.03 14.71 -3.23
C VAL A 79 10.38 14.21 -1.95
N SER A 80 9.95 15.14 -1.10
CA SER A 80 9.12 14.88 0.08
C SER A 80 8.05 15.97 0.14
N LYS A 81 6.79 15.57 0.09
CA LYS A 81 5.61 16.47 0.10
C LYS A 81 4.71 16.07 1.25
N THR A 82 4.14 17.04 1.93
CA THR A 82 3.14 16.87 3.00
C THR A 82 1.82 17.48 2.57
N GLY A 83 0.71 17.05 3.18
CA GLY A 83 -0.63 17.50 2.85
C GLY A 83 -1.09 17.02 1.46
N VAL A 84 -0.58 15.88 1.03
CA VAL A 84 -0.98 15.24 -0.23
C VAL A 84 -2.32 14.53 -0.03
N THR A 85 -3.19 14.64 -1.01
CA THR A 85 -4.44 13.87 -1.05
C THR A 85 -4.36 12.87 -2.21
N PHE A 86 -4.53 11.59 -1.91
CA PHE A 86 -4.58 10.54 -2.92
C PHE A 86 -6.01 10.37 -3.46
N PRO A 87 -6.18 10.06 -4.79
CA PRO A 87 -5.13 9.94 -5.79
C PRO A 87 -4.49 11.29 -6.15
N THR A 88 -3.20 11.26 -6.52
CA THR A 88 -2.43 12.45 -6.91
C THR A 88 -1.57 12.19 -8.15
N THR A 89 -1.01 13.24 -8.73
CA THR A 89 -0.13 13.14 -9.90
C THR A 89 1.21 13.80 -9.65
N GLU A 90 2.29 13.16 -10.15
CA GLU A 90 3.64 13.70 -10.14
C GLU A 90 4.21 13.73 -11.55
N ASN A 91 4.92 14.80 -11.87
CA ASN A 91 5.56 14.98 -13.19
C ASN A 91 7.07 15.03 -13.02
N ILE A 92 7.79 14.18 -13.75
CA ILE A 92 9.24 14.12 -13.75
C ILE A 92 9.74 14.24 -15.18
N THR A 93 10.70 15.13 -15.41
CA THR A 93 11.36 15.27 -16.71
C THR A 93 12.60 14.38 -16.73
N LEU A 94 12.67 13.46 -17.68
CA LEU A 94 13.70 12.43 -17.80
C LEU A 94 14.27 12.34 -19.23
N ALA A 95 15.51 11.89 -19.35
CA ALA A 95 16.15 11.69 -20.64
C ALA A 95 15.52 10.52 -21.41
N LYS A 96 15.28 10.72 -22.73
CA LYS A 96 14.78 9.68 -23.62
C LYS A 96 15.83 8.60 -23.87
N GLY A 97 15.38 7.37 -24.11
CA GLY A 97 16.23 6.23 -24.40
C GLY A 97 16.86 5.57 -23.19
N GLN A 98 16.61 6.09 -21.99
CA GLN A 98 17.12 5.53 -20.73
C GLN A 98 16.02 4.78 -19.97
N THR A 99 16.44 3.78 -19.22
CA THR A 99 15.56 3.04 -18.28
C THR A 99 15.79 3.57 -16.88
N TYR A 100 14.70 3.81 -16.18
CA TYR A 100 14.69 4.35 -14.82
C TYR A 100 13.86 3.48 -13.89
N LYS A 101 14.20 3.55 -12.59
CA LYS A 101 13.34 3.12 -11.49
C LYS A 101 12.91 4.35 -10.70
N VAL A 102 11.66 4.39 -10.32
CA VAL A 102 11.15 5.41 -9.39
C VAL A 102 10.51 4.70 -8.21
N ALA A 103 11.06 4.93 -7.02
CA ALA A 103 10.52 4.39 -5.78
C ALA A 103 9.64 5.44 -5.12
N PHE A 104 8.40 5.06 -4.77
CA PHE A 104 7.42 5.88 -4.09
C PHE A 104 7.13 5.32 -2.70
N TRP A 105 6.93 6.22 -1.74
CA TRP A 105 6.50 5.93 -0.38
C TRP A 105 5.44 6.93 0.05
N ALA A 106 4.36 6.44 0.66
CA ALA A 106 3.33 7.27 1.28
C ALA A 106 3.10 6.85 2.72
N GLN A 107 2.91 7.80 3.62
CA GLN A 107 2.66 7.60 5.04
C GLN A 107 1.85 8.74 5.63
N ASP A 108 1.36 8.56 6.85
CA ASP A 108 0.81 9.62 7.67
C ASP A 108 1.92 10.56 8.18
N ASN A 109 1.68 11.88 8.15
CA ASN A 109 2.62 12.89 8.64
C ASN A 109 2.82 12.81 10.16
N ASP A 110 1.86 12.32 10.89
CA ASP A 110 1.93 12.16 12.34
C ASP A 110 2.67 10.88 12.75
N CYS A 111 2.86 9.93 11.84
CA CYS A 111 3.69 8.75 12.10
C CYS A 111 5.17 9.12 12.25
N LYS A 112 5.75 8.84 13.42
CA LYS A 112 7.18 9.06 13.71
C LYS A 112 7.98 7.75 13.71
N ALA A 113 7.34 6.64 13.36
CA ALA A 113 7.99 5.33 13.35
C ALA A 113 8.91 5.11 12.13
N TYR A 114 8.74 5.88 11.05
CA TYR A 114 9.46 5.65 9.81
C TYR A 114 10.48 6.73 9.51
N THR A 115 11.67 6.29 9.12
CA THR A 115 12.72 7.15 8.54
C THR A 115 13.04 6.63 7.15
N VAL A 116 12.85 7.47 6.14
CA VAL A 116 13.14 7.14 4.74
C VAL A 116 14.43 7.85 4.31
N SER A 117 15.47 7.08 4.01
CA SER A 117 16.75 7.63 3.55
C SER A 117 16.66 8.22 2.15
N ASP A 118 17.72 8.89 1.72
CA ASP A 118 17.80 9.42 0.36
C ASP A 118 17.84 8.30 -0.71
N ASP A 119 18.35 7.14 -0.35
CA ASP A 119 18.37 5.95 -1.22
C ASP A 119 17.11 5.09 -1.07
N MET A 120 16.03 5.67 -0.52
CA MET A 120 14.72 5.03 -0.35
C MET A 120 14.78 3.72 0.44
N ASN A 121 15.63 3.67 1.48
CA ASN A 121 15.57 2.64 2.50
C ASN A 121 14.73 3.16 3.68
N VAL A 122 13.74 2.39 4.08
CA VAL A 122 12.89 2.68 5.24
C VAL A 122 13.46 1.97 6.45
N THR A 123 13.67 2.72 7.53
CA THR A 123 13.94 2.17 8.86
C THR A 123 12.67 2.28 9.69
N VAL A 124 12.26 1.17 10.29
CA VAL A 124 11.10 1.09 11.19
C VAL A 124 11.57 1.16 12.63
N ASN A 125 11.24 2.24 13.32
CA ASN A 125 11.53 2.40 14.73
C ASN A 125 10.31 2.05 15.58
N TYR A 126 10.24 0.81 16.05
CA TYR A 126 9.18 0.33 16.93
C TYR A 126 9.30 0.87 18.37
N ALA A 127 10.48 1.32 18.76
CA ALA A 127 10.76 1.83 20.10
C ALA A 127 10.63 3.36 20.23
N ASN A 128 10.16 4.04 19.18
CA ASN A 128 9.90 5.47 19.25
C ASN A 128 8.83 5.77 20.31
N ASP A 129 9.20 6.54 21.34
CA ASP A 129 8.34 6.81 22.49
C ASP A 129 7.04 7.54 22.13
N GLU A 130 7.01 8.24 21.00
CA GLU A 130 5.82 8.96 20.53
C GLU A 130 4.78 8.01 19.87
N ASN A 131 5.23 6.89 19.28
CA ASN A 131 4.37 6.00 18.50
C ASN A 131 4.49 4.52 18.89
N LYS A 132 5.05 4.19 20.06
CA LYS A 132 5.14 2.79 20.52
C LYS A 132 3.89 2.30 21.24
N VAL A 133 2.75 2.81 20.84
CA VAL A 133 1.45 2.40 21.39
C VAL A 133 0.78 1.40 20.47
N ASN A 134 -0.06 0.54 21.03
CA ASN A 134 -0.93 -0.34 20.25
C ASN A 134 -2.05 0.48 19.60
N ASN A 135 -2.74 -0.09 18.62
CA ASN A 135 -3.88 0.51 17.93
C ASN A 135 -3.57 1.86 17.23
N ASP A 136 -2.33 2.04 16.80
CA ASP A 136 -1.86 3.25 16.14
C ASP A 136 -2.04 3.14 14.62
N GLU A 137 -3.10 3.76 14.10
CA GLU A 137 -3.44 3.76 12.68
C GLU A 137 -2.47 4.60 11.84
N THR A 138 -1.76 5.57 12.43
CA THR A 138 -0.79 6.37 11.70
C THR A 138 0.35 5.54 11.10
N ARG A 139 0.50 4.28 11.55
CA ARG A 139 1.47 3.32 11.00
C ARG A 139 1.08 2.73 9.65
N ASP A 140 -0.12 3.02 9.15
CA ASP A 140 -0.48 2.62 7.78
C ASP A 140 0.37 3.37 6.76
N ALA A 141 1.09 2.63 5.92
CA ALA A 141 1.99 3.20 4.93
C ALA A 141 2.02 2.34 3.66
N PHE A 142 2.44 2.95 2.56
CA PHE A 142 2.32 2.38 1.23
C PHE A 142 3.57 2.62 0.41
N PHE A 143 3.90 1.69 -0.49
CA PHE A 143 5.02 1.87 -1.43
C PHE A 143 4.79 1.18 -2.76
N LYS A 144 5.52 1.63 -3.75
CA LYS A 144 5.70 0.95 -5.03
C LYS A 144 6.96 1.44 -5.70
N THR A 145 7.68 0.55 -6.34
CA THR A 145 8.74 0.90 -7.28
C THR A 145 8.33 0.47 -8.67
N VAL A 146 8.47 1.37 -9.62
CA VAL A 146 8.17 1.13 -11.04
C VAL A 146 9.45 1.27 -11.85
N GLU A 147 9.64 0.36 -12.82
CA GLU A 147 10.75 0.39 -13.78
C GLU A 147 10.17 0.60 -15.18
N PHE A 148 10.74 1.53 -15.93
CA PHE A 148 10.26 1.89 -17.27
C PHE A 148 11.36 2.52 -18.11
N THR A 149 11.20 2.44 -19.46
CA THR A 149 12.08 3.12 -20.41
C THR A 149 11.38 4.33 -21.00
N VAL A 150 12.05 5.49 -20.98
CA VAL A 150 11.50 6.73 -21.51
C VAL A 150 11.70 6.78 -23.02
N THR A 151 10.62 6.61 -23.78
CA THR A 151 10.62 6.76 -25.25
C THR A 151 10.05 8.10 -25.72
N GLY A 152 9.23 8.73 -24.89
CA GLY A 152 8.54 9.99 -25.10
C GLY A 152 7.75 10.39 -23.87
N SER A 153 6.98 11.47 -23.95
CA SER A 153 6.06 11.83 -22.85
C SER A 153 5.01 10.74 -22.71
N THR A 154 4.78 10.30 -21.47
CA THR A 154 3.90 9.19 -21.13
C THR A 154 3.28 9.37 -19.75
N SER A 155 2.19 8.66 -19.49
CA SER A 155 1.59 8.52 -18.15
C SER A 155 1.75 7.09 -17.68
N ILE A 156 1.99 6.91 -16.38
CA ILE A 156 2.16 5.62 -15.71
C ILE A 156 1.26 5.65 -14.47
N ASP A 157 0.34 4.71 -14.41
CA ASP A 157 -0.50 4.51 -13.23
C ASP A 157 0.25 3.67 -12.20
N VAL A 158 0.24 4.11 -10.95
CA VAL A 158 0.99 3.50 -9.85
C VAL A 158 0.07 3.30 -8.66
N GLU A 159 -0.24 2.07 -8.39
CA GLU A 159 -0.95 1.68 -7.17
C GLU A 159 0.05 1.34 -6.08
N LEU A 160 0.04 2.14 -5.01
CA LEU A 160 0.90 1.93 -3.84
C LEU A 160 0.24 0.90 -2.91
N LYS A 161 1.03 -0.10 -2.48
CA LYS A 161 0.58 -1.20 -1.63
C LYS A 161 1.24 -1.17 -0.26
N ARG A 162 0.58 -1.75 0.74
CA ARG A 162 1.11 -1.83 2.09
C ARG A 162 2.30 -2.78 2.18
N PRO A 163 3.44 -2.36 2.75
CA PRO A 163 4.54 -3.26 3.08
C PRO A 163 4.33 -4.00 4.42
N PHE A 164 3.36 -3.57 5.21
CA PHE A 164 3.08 -4.10 6.54
C PHE A 164 1.97 -5.15 6.51
N ALA A 165 2.03 -6.10 7.44
CA ALA A 165 0.90 -6.90 7.85
C ALA A 165 0.14 -6.15 8.95
N GLN A 166 -1.18 -6.31 9.00
CA GLN A 166 -2.00 -5.87 10.11
C GLN A 166 -2.47 -7.08 10.90
N ILE A 167 -2.31 -7.02 12.22
CA ILE A 167 -2.74 -8.08 13.14
C ILE A 167 -3.88 -7.55 13.98
N ASN A 168 -5.02 -8.21 13.90
CA ASN A 168 -6.23 -7.84 14.61
C ASN A 168 -6.60 -8.89 15.64
N VAL A 169 -7.23 -8.45 16.71
CA VAL A 169 -7.90 -9.33 17.67
C VAL A 169 -9.34 -8.88 17.84
N GLY A 170 -10.25 -9.82 17.63
CA GLY A 170 -11.69 -9.61 17.79
C GLY A 170 -12.31 -10.67 18.67
N VAL A 171 -13.29 -10.27 19.49
CA VAL A 171 -14.06 -11.20 20.30
C VAL A 171 -15.50 -11.26 19.85
N THR A 172 -16.09 -12.44 19.98
CA THR A 172 -17.51 -12.64 19.65
C THR A 172 -18.39 -11.74 20.51
N LYS A 173 -19.54 -11.37 19.99
CA LYS A 173 -20.51 -10.56 20.73
C LYS A 173 -20.93 -11.22 22.04
N GLU A 174 -21.09 -12.53 22.05
CA GLU A 174 -21.46 -13.30 23.21
C GLU A 174 -20.42 -13.24 24.32
N ASP A 175 -19.13 -13.34 23.97
CA ASP A 175 -18.03 -13.23 24.92
C ASP A 175 -17.91 -11.82 25.51
N TRP A 176 -18.05 -10.81 24.64
CA TRP A 176 -18.09 -9.41 25.06
C TRP A 176 -19.22 -9.12 26.02
N ASP A 177 -20.46 -9.54 25.69
CA ASP A 177 -21.65 -9.31 26.52
C ASP A 177 -21.52 -10.03 27.84
N ALA A 178 -20.96 -11.25 27.86
CA ALA A 178 -20.75 -12.02 29.11
C ALA A 178 -19.68 -11.33 30.00
N ALA A 179 -18.63 -10.79 29.43
CA ALA A 179 -17.61 -10.01 30.16
C ALA A 179 -18.24 -8.75 30.78
N VAL A 180 -19.01 -7.99 30.00
CA VAL A 180 -19.71 -6.79 30.46
C VAL A 180 -20.70 -7.11 31.54
N ALA A 181 -21.48 -8.19 31.44
CA ALA A 181 -22.41 -8.65 32.47
C ALA A 181 -21.70 -9.05 33.78
N SER A 182 -20.43 -9.47 33.68
CA SER A 182 -19.57 -9.75 34.84
C SER A 182 -18.85 -8.51 35.39
N GLY A 183 -19.10 -7.32 34.82
CA GLY A 183 -18.50 -6.04 35.20
C GLY A 183 -17.17 -5.74 34.54
N ILE A 184 -16.74 -6.56 33.55
CA ILE A 184 -15.50 -6.40 32.84
C ILE A 184 -15.79 -5.70 31.50
N THR A 185 -15.27 -4.48 31.33
CA THR A 185 -15.31 -3.76 30.06
C THR A 185 -13.88 -3.43 29.65
N ILE A 186 -13.40 -4.00 28.56
CA ILE A 186 -12.05 -3.73 28.06
C ILE A 186 -11.98 -2.31 27.52
N ALA A 187 -10.94 -1.59 27.88
CA ALA A 187 -10.70 -0.22 27.44
C ALA A 187 -9.40 -0.05 26.66
N GLN A 188 -8.38 -0.85 26.98
CA GLN A 188 -7.06 -0.72 26.38
C GLN A 188 -6.49 -2.09 26.05
N SER A 189 -5.59 -2.11 25.08
CA SER A 189 -4.79 -3.29 24.73
C SER A 189 -3.33 -2.94 24.49
N SER A 190 -2.46 -3.92 24.72
CA SER A 190 -1.05 -3.89 24.34
C SER A 190 -0.65 -5.21 23.71
N VAL A 191 0.47 -5.22 22.98
CA VAL A 191 0.98 -6.44 22.37
C VAL A 191 2.49 -6.50 22.37
N VAL A 192 3.03 -7.70 22.53
CA VAL A 192 4.43 -8.03 22.31
C VAL A 192 4.49 -9.02 21.13
N ILE A 193 5.34 -8.74 20.16
CA ILE A 193 5.54 -9.56 18.97
C ILE A 193 7.04 -9.73 18.78
N LYS A 194 7.49 -10.97 18.57
CA LYS A 194 8.87 -11.26 18.23
C LYS A 194 9.07 -11.29 16.71
N ASN A 195 10.32 -11.18 16.30
CA ASN A 195 10.76 -11.34 14.92
C ASN A 195 10.13 -10.38 13.88
N ALA A 196 9.87 -9.13 14.24
CA ALA A 196 9.50 -8.10 13.28
C ALA A 196 10.74 -7.53 12.56
N ALA A 197 10.68 -7.32 11.26
CA ALA A 197 11.77 -6.68 10.51
C ALA A 197 11.86 -5.17 10.81
N THR A 198 13.08 -4.62 10.74
CA THR A 198 13.33 -3.21 11.07
C THR A 198 13.72 -2.35 9.87
N SER A 199 13.92 -2.93 8.70
CA SER A 199 14.31 -2.20 7.50
C SER A 199 13.67 -2.77 6.25
N LEU A 200 13.29 -1.88 5.33
CA LEU A 200 12.73 -2.21 4.01
C LEU A 200 13.46 -1.39 2.95
N ASN A 201 14.03 -2.05 1.95
CA ASN A 201 14.55 -1.41 0.75
C ASN A 201 13.40 -1.27 -0.26
N LEU A 202 13.07 -0.03 -0.62
CA LEU A 202 11.94 0.22 -1.52
C LEU A 202 12.25 -0.13 -2.99
N LEU A 203 13.52 -0.21 -3.39
CA LEU A 203 13.89 -0.51 -4.78
C LEU A 203 13.61 -1.95 -5.18
N ASP A 204 13.81 -2.88 -4.26
CA ASP A 204 13.68 -4.31 -4.52
C ASP A 204 12.72 -5.03 -3.54
N GLY A 205 12.22 -4.32 -2.54
CA GLY A 205 11.29 -4.85 -1.55
C GLY A 205 11.96 -5.75 -0.49
N THR A 206 13.29 -5.85 -0.45
CA THR A 206 13.98 -6.66 0.57
C THR A 206 13.80 -6.08 1.96
N VAL A 207 13.63 -6.96 2.94
CA VAL A 207 13.60 -6.61 4.36
C VAL A 207 14.83 -7.12 5.07
N SER A 208 15.19 -6.45 6.15
CA SER A 208 16.32 -6.86 6.98
C SER A 208 16.17 -6.37 8.42
N GLY A 209 17.05 -6.91 9.27
CA GLY A 209 16.98 -6.69 10.71
C GLY A 209 15.81 -7.45 11.32
N GLU A 210 15.90 -7.72 12.61
CA GLU A 210 14.88 -8.39 13.39
C GLU A 210 14.86 -7.81 14.79
N THR A 211 13.68 -7.62 15.35
CA THR A 211 13.52 -7.11 16.71
C THR A 211 12.26 -7.64 17.37
N GLU A 212 12.23 -7.64 18.68
CA GLU A 212 11.02 -7.74 19.45
C GLU A 212 10.32 -6.37 19.46
N VAL A 213 9.04 -6.36 19.17
CA VAL A 213 8.17 -5.19 19.23
C VAL A 213 7.33 -5.27 20.50
N SER A 214 7.31 -4.19 21.27
CA SER A 214 6.47 -4.08 22.46
C SER A 214 5.65 -2.79 22.35
N TYR A 215 4.42 -2.93 21.88
CA TYR A 215 3.46 -1.82 21.87
C TYR A 215 2.76 -1.70 23.21
N SER A 216 2.85 -0.52 23.81
CA SER A 216 2.26 -0.22 25.11
C SER A 216 0.73 -0.11 25.03
N LEU A 217 0.10 -0.11 26.21
CA LEU A 217 -1.35 0.03 26.34
C LEU A 217 -1.86 1.31 25.63
N ALA A 218 -2.84 1.11 24.76
CA ALA A 218 -3.62 2.16 24.14
C ALA A 218 -5.10 1.80 24.11
N ASN A 219 -5.97 2.77 23.89
CA ASN A 219 -7.39 2.55 23.77
C ASN A 219 -7.66 1.56 22.62
N ILE A 220 -8.58 0.62 22.84
CA ILE A 220 -9.03 -0.29 21.79
C ILE A 220 -9.67 0.51 20.65
N PRO A 221 -9.71 -0.01 19.40
CA PRO A 221 -10.40 0.62 18.30
C PRO A 221 -11.85 0.97 18.66
N SER A 222 -12.31 2.16 18.32
CA SER A 222 -13.65 2.64 18.70
C SER A 222 -14.44 3.29 17.56
N ASP A 223 -13.80 3.59 16.44
CA ASP A 223 -14.44 4.13 15.24
C ASP A 223 -13.73 3.56 13.97
N PRO A 224 -14.18 2.39 13.50
CA PRO A 224 -15.22 1.51 14.06
C PRO A 224 -14.76 0.72 15.28
N ALA A 225 -15.72 0.36 16.15
CA ALA A 225 -15.49 -0.54 17.30
C ALA A 225 -15.69 -2.02 16.92
N ILE A 226 -16.20 -2.28 15.74
CA ILE A 226 -16.57 -3.61 15.24
C ILE A 226 -15.63 -3.96 14.07
N LEU A 227 -14.97 -5.09 14.20
CA LEU A 227 -14.23 -5.74 13.17
C LEU A 227 -15.17 -6.68 12.41
N LYS A 228 -15.21 -6.56 11.09
CA LYS A 228 -16.03 -7.40 10.21
C LYS A 228 -15.13 -8.31 9.40
N VAL A 229 -15.32 -9.61 9.46
CA VAL A 229 -14.48 -10.61 8.80
C VAL A 229 -15.38 -11.73 8.28
N ASP A 230 -15.22 -12.07 6.99
CA ASP A 230 -15.81 -13.29 6.43
C ASP A 230 -15.00 -14.49 6.94
N THR A 231 -15.57 -15.28 7.83
CA THR A 231 -14.85 -16.38 8.51
C THR A 231 -15.09 -17.75 7.89
N ASP A 232 -16.07 -17.88 7.01
CA ASP A 232 -16.43 -19.14 6.35
C ASP A 232 -16.43 -19.11 4.82
N GLY A 233 -16.16 -17.93 4.23
CA GLY A 233 -15.99 -17.75 2.79
C GLY A 233 -17.32 -17.67 2.02
N ASP A 234 -18.42 -17.35 2.71
CA ASP A 234 -19.74 -17.26 2.07
C ASP A 234 -20.07 -15.85 1.52
N GLY A 235 -19.18 -14.88 1.76
CA GLY A 235 -19.28 -13.48 1.32
C GLY A 235 -20.02 -12.57 2.32
N GLU A 236 -20.58 -13.11 3.39
CA GLU A 236 -21.12 -12.33 4.51
C GLU A 236 -20.03 -12.16 5.56
N LYS A 237 -20.00 -11.01 6.22
CA LYS A 237 -18.98 -10.72 7.22
C LYS A 237 -19.55 -10.79 8.63
N GLU A 238 -18.98 -11.64 9.49
CA GLU A 238 -19.29 -11.73 10.90
C GLU A 238 -18.72 -10.55 11.67
N GLU A 239 -19.43 -10.13 12.70
CA GLU A 239 -19.10 -9.00 13.55
C GLU A 239 -18.41 -9.42 14.85
N TYR A 240 -17.26 -8.81 15.13
CA TYR A 240 -16.47 -9.01 16.35
C TYR A 240 -16.21 -7.68 17.04
N ASN A 241 -16.26 -7.64 18.37
CA ASN A 241 -15.79 -6.46 19.11
C ASN A 241 -14.27 -6.39 18.99
N TRP A 242 -13.75 -5.28 18.42
CA TRP A 242 -12.35 -5.12 18.06
C TRP A 242 -11.52 -4.74 19.29
N LEU A 243 -10.58 -5.59 19.67
CA LEU A 243 -9.75 -5.39 20.86
C LEU A 243 -8.35 -4.88 20.58
N SER A 244 -7.77 -5.22 19.43
CA SER A 244 -6.39 -4.86 19.12
C SER A 244 -6.17 -4.78 17.60
N MET A 245 -5.33 -3.83 17.21
CA MET A 245 -4.83 -3.65 15.86
C MET A 245 -3.35 -3.28 15.92
N SER A 246 -2.51 -3.94 15.13
CA SER A 246 -1.07 -3.68 15.12
C SER A 246 -0.49 -3.82 13.72
N TYR A 247 0.34 -2.88 13.30
CA TYR A 247 1.09 -2.95 12.03
C TYR A 247 2.50 -3.47 12.28
N ILE A 248 2.91 -4.47 11.53
CA ILE A 248 4.21 -5.13 11.62
C ILE A 248 4.81 -5.29 10.21
N LEU A 249 6.10 -5.01 10.06
CA LEU A 249 6.86 -5.40 8.88
C LEU A 249 7.28 -6.86 9.05
N PRO A 250 6.70 -7.81 8.29
CA PRO A 250 7.09 -9.21 8.39
C PRO A 250 8.54 -9.42 7.97
N ALA A 251 9.28 -10.23 8.73
CA ALA A 251 10.64 -10.64 8.42
C ALA A 251 10.62 -11.81 7.43
N ASP A 252 10.07 -11.59 6.24
CA ASP A 252 10.12 -12.60 5.18
C ASP A 252 11.51 -12.66 4.54
N ALA A 253 11.95 -13.86 4.16
CA ALA A 253 13.26 -14.08 3.55
C ALA A 253 13.29 -13.77 2.05
N THR A 254 12.21 -13.24 1.49
CA THR A 254 12.04 -13.02 0.05
C THR A 254 11.84 -11.55 -0.27
N THR A 255 12.08 -11.17 -1.53
CA THR A 255 11.88 -9.81 -2.04
C THR A 255 10.41 -9.51 -2.37
N GLY A 256 9.46 -10.26 -1.84
CA GLY A 256 8.07 -10.19 -2.22
C GLY A 256 7.09 -10.27 -1.07
N TYR A 257 5.86 -10.47 -1.44
CA TYR A 257 4.74 -10.71 -0.53
C TYR A 257 4.64 -12.21 -0.26
N ALA A 258 5.62 -12.77 0.51
CA ALA A 258 5.61 -14.16 0.90
C ALA A 258 5.02 -14.32 2.31
N GLU A 259 4.24 -15.38 2.51
CA GLU A 259 3.77 -15.76 3.83
C GLU A 259 4.96 -16.12 4.73
N THR A 260 4.92 -15.61 5.96
CA THR A 260 5.83 -15.97 7.04
C THR A 260 5.04 -16.11 8.34
N THR A 261 5.71 -16.36 9.43
CA THR A 261 5.05 -16.51 10.73
C THR A 261 5.65 -15.57 11.75
N LEU A 262 4.78 -14.99 12.58
CA LEU A 262 5.20 -14.30 13.81
C LEU A 262 5.24 -15.29 14.95
N GLU A 263 6.26 -15.16 15.77
CA GLU A 263 6.47 -16.04 16.90
C GLU A 263 6.08 -15.39 18.23
N ASN A 264 5.47 -16.19 19.11
CA ASN A 264 5.24 -15.83 20.50
C ASN A 264 4.57 -14.45 20.69
N ILE A 265 3.44 -14.24 20.02
CA ILE A 265 2.65 -13.03 20.24
C ILE A 265 1.96 -13.10 21.61
N ALA A 266 2.00 -11.99 22.33
CA ALA A 266 1.32 -11.87 23.61
C ALA A 266 0.52 -10.56 23.67
N PHE A 267 -0.79 -10.67 23.88
CA PHE A 267 -1.68 -9.54 24.08
C PHE A 267 -2.01 -9.37 25.55
N VAL A 268 -2.25 -8.13 25.95
CA VAL A 268 -2.81 -7.79 27.25
C VAL A 268 -4.01 -6.88 27.03
N PHE A 269 -5.17 -7.29 27.56
CA PHE A 269 -6.40 -6.50 27.54
C PHE A 269 -6.65 -5.94 28.93
N SER A 270 -6.74 -4.61 29.03
CA SER A 270 -6.90 -3.89 30.29
C SER A 270 -8.35 -3.43 30.47
N PRO A 271 -9.04 -3.88 31.54
CA PRO A 271 -10.37 -3.40 31.85
C PRO A 271 -10.38 -1.92 32.24
N LYS A 272 -11.47 -1.23 31.89
CA LYS A 272 -11.71 0.16 32.27
C LYS A 272 -11.75 0.37 33.77
N ASN A 273 -12.25 -0.64 34.51
CA ASN A 273 -12.34 -0.62 35.96
C ASN A 273 -11.11 -1.31 36.56
N GLY A 274 -10.26 -0.55 37.24
CA GLY A 274 -9.01 -1.03 37.84
C GLY A 274 -9.22 -2.06 39.00
N ASN A 275 -10.47 -2.43 39.33
CA ASN A 275 -10.74 -3.51 40.25
C ASN A 275 -10.59 -4.92 39.64
N TYR A 276 -10.46 -4.98 38.32
CA TYR A 276 -10.24 -6.23 37.59
C TYR A 276 -8.79 -6.31 37.11
N SER A 277 -8.23 -7.51 37.14
CA SER A 277 -6.91 -7.78 36.59
C SER A 277 -6.93 -7.70 35.05
N ASN A 278 -5.78 -7.39 34.45
CA ASN A 278 -5.61 -7.52 33.02
C ASN A 278 -5.82 -8.97 32.58
N ILE A 279 -6.34 -9.14 31.38
CA ILE A 279 -6.48 -10.43 30.71
C ILE A 279 -5.28 -10.61 29.80
N GLU A 280 -4.48 -11.65 30.03
CA GLU A 280 -3.34 -12.01 29.21
C GLU A 280 -3.74 -13.08 28.19
N PHE A 281 -3.42 -12.85 26.95
CA PHE A 281 -3.68 -13.77 25.85
C PHE A 281 -2.39 -14.04 25.06
N ASN A 282 -1.78 -15.20 25.32
CA ASN A 282 -0.53 -15.64 24.68
C ASN A 282 -0.51 -17.13 24.33
N GLN A 283 -1.56 -17.87 24.67
CA GLN A 283 -1.64 -19.30 24.40
C GLN A 283 -2.05 -19.55 22.96
N GLY A 284 -1.33 -20.45 22.27
CA GLY A 284 -1.63 -20.81 20.87
C GLY A 284 -1.12 -19.83 19.82
N LEU A 285 -0.41 -18.76 20.23
CA LEU A 285 0.12 -17.72 19.34
C LEU A 285 1.62 -17.86 19.04
N ASN A 286 2.12 -19.11 18.99
CA ASN A 286 3.55 -19.39 18.76
C ASN A 286 3.95 -19.36 17.28
N SER A 287 2.99 -19.39 16.37
CA SER A 287 3.22 -19.38 14.92
C SER A 287 1.96 -18.80 14.25
N VAL A 288 1.92 -17.48 14.14
CA VAL A 288 0.78 -16.76 13.54
C VAL A 288 1.16 -16.39 12.11
N PRO A 289 0.44 -16.88 11.09
CA PRO A 289 0.74 -16.57 9.70
C PRO A 289 0.51 -15.10 9.41
N VAL A 290 1.45 -14.49 8.71
CA VAL A 290 1.39 -13.10 8.27
C VAL A 290 2.03 -12.96 6.90
N GLN A 291 1.56 -11.99 6.15
CA GLN A 291 2.15 -11.55 4.90
C GLN A 291 2.00 -10.04 4.79
N ARG A 292 2.89 -9.38 4.06
CA ARG A 292 2.72 -7.98 3.72
C ARG A 292 1.38 -7.78 3.00
N ASN A 293 0.71 -6.70 3.32
CA ASN A 293 -0.60 -6.37 2.76
C ASN A 293 -1.72 -7.35 3.12
N TRP A 294 -1.55 -8.14 4.19
CA TRP A 294 -2.59 -9.02 4.73
C TRP A 294 -3.09 -8.52 6.07
N ARG A 295 -4.34 -8.81 6.35
CA ARG A 295 -4.92 -8.76 7.70
C ARG A 295 -4.95 -10.17 8.29
N THR A 296 -4.25 -10.36 9.39
CA THR A 296 -4.34 -11.58 10.19
C THR A 296 -5.28 -11.32 11.34
N ASN A 297 -6.44 -11.95 11.32
CA ASN A 297 -7.51 -11.75 12.30
C ASN A 297 -7.55 -12.92 13.26
N ILE A 298 -7.34 -12.67 14.54
CA ILE A 298 -7.41 -13.63 15.64
C ILE A 298 -8.77 -13.42 16.31
N LEU A 299 -9.69 -14.34 16.08
CA LEU A 299 -11.11 -14.16 16.36
C LEU A 299 -11.63 -15.28 17.26
N GLY A 300 -12.36 -14.91 18.31
CA GLY A 300 -12.96 -15.95 19.15
C GLY A 300 -13.48 -15.48 20.49
N LYS A 301 -13.45 -16.40 21.46
CA LYS A 301 -13.80 -16.19 22.86
C LYS A 301 -12.53 -16.06 23.67
N LEU A 302 -12.23 -14.87 24.16
CA LEU A 302 -10.96 -14.52 24.79
C LEU A 302 -11.10 -13.91 26.19
N LEU A 303 -12.29 -13.43 26.54
CA LEU A 303 -12.52 -12.63 27.74
C LEU A 303 -13.12 -13.44 28.90
N THR A 304 -13.85 -14.50 28.60
CA THR A 304 -14.59 -15.27 29.61
C THR A 304 -14.42 -16.78 29.43
N GLY A 305 -14.11 -17.48 30.49
CA GLY A 305 -14.00 -18.95 30.53
C GLY A 305 -12.77 -19.46 29.77
N ASP A 306 -12.90 -20.64 29.14
CA ASP A 306 -11.82 -21.23 28.35
C ASP A 306 -11.61 -20.46 27.04
N ILE A 307 -10.37 -20.11 26.75
CA ILE A 307 -9.99 -19.39 25.54
C ILE A 307 -10.13 -20.31 24.33
N THR A 308 -10.91 -19.87 23.36
CA THR A 308 -11.05 -20.54 22.05
C THR A 308 -11.02 -19.49 20.95
N PHE A 309 -10.21 -19.71 19.91
CA PHE A 309 -10.08 -18.77 18.80
C PHE A 309 -9.71 -19.48 17.50
N ASN A 310 -9.95 -18.79 16.38
CA ASN A 310 -9.47 -19.12 15.05
C ASN A 310 -8.59 -17.98 14.54
N ILE A 311 -7.67 -18.30 13.62
CA ILE A 311 -6.90 -17.32 12.87
C ILE A 311 -7.46 -17.32 11.45
N VAL A 312 -7.95 -16.17 11.02
CA VAL A 312 -8.52 -15.96 9.68
C VAL A 312 -7.65 -14.94 8.95
N ILE A 313 -7.18 -15.32 7.77
CA ILE A 313 -6.38 -14.46 6.89
C ILE A 313 -7.33 -13.77 5.93
N ASP A 314 -7.25 -12.46 5.89
CA ASP A 314 -7.84 -11.64 4.86
C ASP A 314 -6.70 -11.17 3.96
N GLU A 315 -6.64 -11.71 2.76
CA GLU A 315 -5.55 -11.48 1.80
C GLU A 315 -5.60 -10.07 1.19
N GLU A 316 -6.69 -9.35 1.41
CA GLU A 316 -6.88 -8.00 0.92
C GLU A 316 -7.28 -7.09 2.08
N PHE A 317 -6.78 -5.85 2.07
CA PHE A 317 -7.26 -4.81 2.98
C PHE A 317 -8.64 -4.29 2.51
N GLU A 318 -9.48 -5.18 2.00
CA GLU A 318 -10.84 -4.87 1.59
C GLU A 318 -11.76 -4.82 2.82
N ASP A 319 -12.00 -3.63 3.32
CA ASP A 319 -13.35 -3.35 3.81
C ASP A 319 -14.26 -3.27 2.58
N ASP A 320 -15.60 -3.41 2.69
CA ASP A 320 -16.63 -3.27 1.65
C ASP A 320 -16.45 -2.00 0.78
N HIS A 321 -15.27 -1.80 0.30
CA HIS A 321 -14.96 -0.84 -0.69
C HIS A 321 -15.21 -1.56 -2.00
N ASN A 322 -16.42 -1.38 -2.50
CA ASN A 322 -16.57 -1.28 -3.92
C ASN A 322 -15.49 -0.29 -4.37
N VAL A 323 -14.27 -0.75 -4.54
CA VAL A 323 -13.42 -0.19 -5.56
C VAL A 323 -14.33 -0.25 -6.75
N LEU A 324 -14.77 0.88 -7.22
CA LEU A 324 -15.23 1.00 -8.58
C LEU A 324 -13.99 0.65 -9.39
N VAL A 325 -13.69 -0.65 -9.51
CA VAL A 325 -12.94 -1.13 -10.65
C VAL A 325 -13.81 -0.64 -11.78
N PRO A 326 -13.35 0.31 -12.60
CA PRO A 326 -14.14 0.79 -13.70
C PRO A 326 -14.36 -0.41 -14.60
N TYR A 327 -15.49 -1.10 -14.45
CA TYR A 327 -15.86 -2.15 -15.38
C TYR A 327 -16.22 -1.53 -16.74
N ALA A 328 -16.71 -0.30 -16.71
CA ALA A 328 -17.03 0.43 -17.92
C ALA A 328 -16.99 1.95 -17.70
N THR A 329 -16.74 2.70 -18.76
CA THR A 329 -16.90 4.15 -18.80
C THR A 329 -17.82 4.58 -19.92
N ILE A 330 -18.58 5.65 -19.69
CA ILE A 330 -19.35 6.36 -20.72
C ILE A 330 -18.96 7.83 -20.63
N ASN A 331 -18.35 8.37 -21.68
CA ASN A 331 -17.89 9.77 -21.72
C ASN A 331 -17.01 10.15 -20.52
N GLY A 332 -16.19 9.21 -19.99
CA GLY A 332 -15.34 9.43 -18.84
C GLY A 332 -16.03 9.30 -17.48
N VAL A 333 -17.33 9.03 -17.43
CA VAL A 333 -18.05 8.67 -16.21
C VAL A 333 -17.87 7.17 -15.95
N VAL A 334 -17.43 6.82 -14.75
CA VAL A 334 -17.14 5.45 -14.33
C VAL A 334 -18.38 4.75 -13.82
N TYR A 335 -18.56 3.49 -14.20
CA TYR A 335 -19.61 2.59 -13.73
C TYR A 335 -19.00 1.34 -13.11
N SER A 336 -19.53 0.93 -11.97
CA SER A 336 -19.08 -0.22 -11.18
C SER A 336 -19.50 -1.57 -11.76
N SER A 337 -20.46 -1.57 -12.68
CA SER A 337 -20.87 -2.77 -13.39
C SER A 337 -21.25 -2.45 -14.84
N PHE A 338 -21.16 -3.46 -15.71
CA PHE A 338 -21.66 -3.33 -17.08
C PHE A 338 -23.18 -3.10 -17.11
N ALA A 339 -23.91 -3.70 -16.17
CA ALA A 339 -25.34 -3.50 -16.05
C ALA A 339 -25.71 -2.05 -15.73
N ASP A 340 -24.97 -1.38 -14.83
CA ASP A 340 -25.17 0.03 -14.50
C ASP A 340 -24.83 0.93 -15.69
N ALA A 341 -23.74 0.63 -16.41
CA ALA A 341 -23.40 1.35 -17.64
C ALA A 341 -24.50 1.20 -18.71
N MET A 342 -25.01 -0.01 -18.89
CA MET A 342 -26.11 -0.29 -19.82
C MET A 342 -27.41 0.44 -19.44
N ALA A 343 -27.72 0.56 -18.16
CA ALA A 343 -28.90 1.30 -17.69
C ALA A 343 -28.73 2.80 -17.92
N ALA A 344 -27.54 3.34 -17.78
CA ALA A 344 -27.24 4.78 -17.88
C ALA A 344 -27.03 5.28 -19.32
N VAL A 345 -26.51 4.42 -20.21
CA VAL A 345 -26.12 4.80 -21.58
C VAL A 345 -27.28 5.43 -22.37
N GLN A 346 -26.97 6.48 -23.10
CA GLN A 346 -27.94 7.16 -23.98
C GLN A 346 -27.77 6.74 -25.44
N ASP A 347 -28.73 7.11 -26.28
CA ASP A 347 -28.68 6.82 -27.71
C ASP A 347 -27.46 7.45 -28.39
N GLY A 348 -26.69 6.65 -29.11
CA GLY A 348 -25.48 7.06 -29.80
C GLY A 348 -24.21 7.07 -28.95
N GLU A 349 -24.24 6.77 -27.66
CA GLU A 349 -23.09 6.75 -26.80
C GLU A 349 -22.28 5.43 -26.88
N THR A 350 -21.06 5.47 -26.39
CA THR A 350 -20.14 4.32 -26.32
C THR A 350 -19.90 3.94 -24.88
N ILE A 351 -20.12 2.68 -24.56
CA ILE A 351 -19.67 2.04 -23.33
C ILE A 351 -18.29 1.47 -23.63
N LYS A 352 -17.26 1.94 -22.94
CA LYS A 352 -15.90 1.41 -23.03
C LYS A 352 -15.65 0.51 -21.83
N LEU A 353 -15.24 -0.74 -22.06
CA LEU A 353 -14.84 -1.64 -20.97
C LEU A 353 -13.48 -1.21 -20.44
N GLU A 354 -13.31 -1.25 -19.12
CA GLU A 354 -12.07 -0.96 -18.42
C GLU A 354 -11.55 -2.20 -17.63
N GLY A 355 -12.28 -3.32 -17.74
CA GLY A 355 -11.92 -4.61 -17.13
C GLY A 355 -12.68 -5.77 -17.75
N GLU A 356 -12.29 -7.01 -17.42
CA GLU A 356 -13.09 -8.20 -17.78
C GLU A 356 -14.45 -8.10 -17.11
N THR A 357 -15.50 -8.39 -17.89
CA THR A 357 -16.88 -8.28 -17.42
C THR A 357 -17.49 -9.67 -17.33
N THR A 358 -17.80 -10.11 -16.10
CA THR A 358 -18.57 -11.32 -15.86
C THR A 358 -20.05 -11.02 -16.03
N LEU A 359 -20.72 -11.84 -16.83
CA LEU A 359 -22.16 -11.77 -17.04
C LEU A 359 -22.83 -12.87 -16.24
N ASP A 360 -23.39 -12.54 -15.09
CA ASP A 360 -24.12 -13.47 -14.24
C ASP A 360 -25.56 -13.68 -14.74
N GLY A 361 -26.06 -14.90 -14.65
CA GLY A 361 -27.48 -15.21 -14.88
C GLY A 361 -27.89 -15.35 -16.35
N VAL A 362 -27.01 -15.72 -17.25
CA VAL A 362 -27.33 -16.00 -18.66
C VAL A 362 -28.02 -17.37 -18.78
N ALA A 363 -29.18 -17.53 -18.16
CA ALA A 363 -29.90 -18.80 -18.20
C ALA A 363 -30.58 -19.11 -19.55
N ASP A 364 -30.82 -18.11 -20.42
CA ASP A 364 -31.63 -18.29 -21.65
C ASP A 364 -31.08 -17.60 -22.90
N GLY A 365 -29.79 -17.32 -22.98
CA GLY A 365 -29.15 -16.80 -24.19
C GLY A 365 -29.35 -15.30 -24.47
N TYR A 366 -29.85 -14.51 -23.52
CA TYR A 366 -29.91 -13.05 -23.58
C TYR A 366 -28.82 -12.46 -22.69
N LEU A 367 -27.85 -11.81 -23.33
CA LEU A 367 -26.75 -11.17 -22.61
C LEU A 367 -27.16 -9.82 -21.99
N PHE A 368 -27.97 -9.05 -22.70
CA PHE A 368 -28.53 -7.76 -22.24
C PHE A 368 -29.56 -7.24 -23.24
N THR A 369 -30.42 -6.33 -22.80
CA THR A 369 -31.42 -5.70 -23.65
C THR A 369 -31.06 -4.24 -23.87
N ILE A 370 -30.97 -3.82 -25.13
CA ILE A 370 -30.81 -2.42 -25.53
C ILE A 370 -32.20 -1.94 -26.00
N ASP A 371 -32.90 -1.22 -25.14
CA ASP A 371 -34.27 -0.81 -25.37
C ASP A 371 -34.38 0.37 -26.37
N GLY A 372 -34.29 0.05 -27.66
CA GLY A 372 -34.44 1.02 -28.74
C GLY A 372 -33.31 2.02 -28.97
N LYS A 373 -32.19 1.92 -28.21
CA LYS A 373 -31.05 2.80 -28.34
C LYS A 373 -30.00 2.18 -29.28
N LYS A 374 -29.21 3.01 -29.94
CA LYS A 374 -27.97 2.59 -30.63
C LYS A 374 -26.83 2.81 -29.69
N VAL A 375 -26.20 1.75 -29.23
CA VAL A 375 -25.06 1.77 -28.29
C VAL A 375 -23.89 1.10 -28.94
N THR A 376 -22.71 1.68 -28.81
CA THR A 376 -21.44 1.05 -29.16
C THR A 376 -20.80 0.48 -27.90
N ILE A 377 -20.30 -0.75 -27.97
CA ILE A 377 -19.50 -1.35 -26.89
C ILE A 377 -18.08 -1.46 -27.40
N ASP A 378 -17.18 -0.68 -26.80
CA ASP A 378 -15.75 -0.76 -27.03
C ASP A 378 -15.15 -1.71 -26.01
N LEU A 379 -14.70 -2.86 -26.48
CA LEU A 379 -14.13 -3.90 -25.62
C LEU A 379 -12.76 -3.52 -25.05
N ASN A 380 -12.06 -2.52 -25.62
CA ASN A 380 -10.78 -2.01 -25.11
C ASN A 380 -9.76 -3.11 -24.77
N GLY A 381 -9.82 -4.25 -25.47
CA GLY A 381 -8.94 -5.41 -25.25
C GLY A 381 -9.44 -6.41 -24.22
N TYR A 382 -10.52 -6.13 -23.52
CA TYR A 382 -11.19 -7.03 -22.57
C TYR A 382 -12.29 -7.85 -23.26
N GLY A 383 -12.94 -8.72 -22.51
CA GLY A 383 -14.00 -9.58 -22.99
C GLY A 383 -15.15 -9.71 -22.01
N PHE A 384 -16.19 -10.43 -22.45
CA PHE A 384 -17.26 -10.89 -21.58
C PHE A 384 -16.99 -12.34 -21.19
N VAL A 385 -17.03 -12.63 -19.90
CA VAL A 385 -16.97 -14.00 -19.35
C VAL A 385 -18.38 -14.38 -18.95
N ALA A 386 -18.90 -15.48 -19.50
CA ALA A 386 -20.18 -16.04 -19.10
C ALA A 386 -19.94 -17.11 -18.03
N ASN A 387 -20.60 -17.00 -16.87
CA ASN A 387 -20.67 -18.02 -15.84
C ASN A 387 -21.79 -19.02 -16.12
#